data_32ddd7fa9a58280dde82ef5fc427d704
#
_entry.id   32ddd7fa9a58280dde82ef5fc427d704
#
_cell.length_a   1.000
_cell.length_b   1.000
_cell.length_c   1.000
_cell.angle_alpha   90.00
_cell.angle_beta   90.00
_cell.angle_gamma   90.00
#
_symmetry.space_group_name_H-M   'P 1'
#
loop_
_entity.id
_entity.type
_entity.pdbx_description
1 polymer ?
#
loop_
_entity_poly.entity_id
_entity_poly.type
_entity_poly.pdbx_seq_one_letter_code
_entity_poly.pdbx_strand_id
1 'polypeptide(L)'
;LVVEVPNDFSIVQKHLLSKNYIDNKFWVCAPDHISYFNKDGLANLAKSSGWCVNNFISDYPIDWDLFNQKTNYIKDYSLGKNSHLRRVEIENLIHSVSPKKANLFYEALSGLGLGRNITGFFTKRI
;
A
#
# COMPACT_ATOMS: atom_id res chain seq x y z
N LEU A 1 6.53 -18.18 4.57
CA LEU A 1 6.06 -17.03 5.36
C LEU A 1 5.41 -16.02 4.43
N VAL A 2 4.24 -15.54 4.82
CA VAL A 2 3.57 -14.41 4.16
C VAL A 2 3.39 -13.31 5.20
N VAL A 3 3.76 -12.08 4.84
CA VAL A 3 3.67 -10.92 5.72
C VAL A 3 3.00 -9.77 4.98
N GLU A 4 1.93 -9.24 5.54
CA GLU A 4 1.27 -8.03 5.07
C GLU A 4 1.49 -6.90 6.08
N VAL A 5 1.88 -5.73 5.57
CA VAL A 5 2.06 -4.51 6.36
C VAL A 5 1.60 -3.30 5.56
N PRO A 6 1.23 -2.18 6.21
CA PRO A 6 1.05 -0.92 5.52
C PRO A 6 2.31 -0.51 4.75
N ASN A 7 2.13 0.11 3.59
CA ASN A 7 3.20 0.68 2.78
C ASN A 7 3.45 2.12 3.23
N ASP A 8 4.15 2.26 4.34
CA ASP A 8 4.40 3.54 4.97
C ASP A 8 5.62 4.25 4.39
N PHE A 9 5.61 5.57 4.44
CA PHE A 9 6.60 6.41 3.76
C PHE A 9 6.74 6.07 2.27
N SER A 10 5.64 5.66 1.65
CA SER A 10 5.56 5.33 0.24
C SER A 10 5.88 6.54 -0.65
N ILE A 11 6.19 6.27 -1.91
CA ILE A 11 6.41 7.33 -2.90
C ILE A 11 5.20 8.26 -3.02
N VAL A 12 3.97 7.71 -2.94
CA VAL A 12 2.72 8.48 -2.99
C VAL A 12 2.60 9.37 -1.77
N GLN A 13 2.76 8.83 -0.57
CA GLN A 13 2.66 9.58 0.69
C GLN A 13 3.65 10.75 0.74
N LYS A 14 4.90 10.51 0.36
CA LYS A 14 5.93 11.55 0.29
C LYS A 14 5.57 12.64 -0.72
N HIS A 15 5.07 12.24 -1.89
CA HIS A 15 4.65 13.19 -2.92
C HIS A 15 3.46 14.05 -2.46
N LEU A 16 2.42 13.42 -1.89
CA LEU A 16 1.24 14.12 -1.38
C LEU A 16 1.62 15.18 -0.33
N LEU A 17 2.54 14.84 0.59
CA LEU A 17 3.04 15.76 1.61
C LEU A 17 3.85 16.90 0.98
N SER A 18 4.76 16.60 0.04
CA SER A 18 5.62 17.60 -0.62
C SER A 18 4.85 18.60 -1.47
N LYS A 19 3.67 18.22 -1.97
CA LYS A 19 2.79 19.05 -2.80
C LYS A 19 1.61 19.66 -2.04
N ASN A 20 1.57 19.51 -0.71
CA ASN A 20 0.52 20.03 0.18
C ASN A 20 -0.90 19.49 -0.15
N TYR A 21 -1.01 18.28 -0.72
CA TYR A 21 -2.27 17.56 -0.82
C TYR A 21 -2.75 17.09 0.56
N ILE A 22 -1.81 16.83 1.46
CA ILE A 22 -2.03 16.51 2.88
C ILE A 22 -1.12 17.37 3.74
N ASP A 23 -1.53 17.62 4.99
CA ASP A 23 -0.86 18.55 5.88
C ASP A 23 0.07 17.84 6.88
N ASN A 24 -0.11 16.53 7.07
CA ASN A 24 0.66 15.75 8.03
C ASN A 24 0.88 14.30 7.55
N LYS A 25 1.73 13.59 8.27
CA LYS A 25 2.04 12.16 8.04
C LYS A 25 0.96 11.30 8.70
N PHE A 26 -0.25 11.24 8.11
CA PHE A 26 -1.40 10.53 8.66
C PHE A 26 -1.16 9.03 8.93
N TRP A 27 -0.13 8.44 8.32
CA TRP A 27 0.27 7.04 8.54
C TRP A 27 1.11 6.85 9.81
N VAL A 28 1.59 7.92 10.43
CA VAL A 28 2.36 7.83 11.68
C VAL A 28 1.41 7.86 12.86
N CYS A 29 1.24 6.72 13.53
CA CYS A 29 0.29 6.52 14.63
C CYS A 29 1.03 6.05 15.89
N ALA A 30 1.76 6.96 16.54
CA ALA A 30 2.38 6.66 17.83
C ALA A 30 1.33 6.80 18.97
N PRO A 31 1.32 5.91 19.99
CA PRO A 31 2.24 4.78 20.24
C PRO A 31 1.80 3.44 19.61
N ASP A 32 0.68 3.41 18.84
CA ASP A 32 0.09 2.15 18.37
C ASP A 32 1.00 1.43 17.37
N HIS A 33 1.70 2.18 16.53
CA HIS A 33 2.66 1.67 15.57
C HIS A 33 4.06 2.17 15.93
N ILE A 34 4.98 1.22 16.19
CA ILE A 34 6.38 1.49 16.51
C ILE A 34 7.34 1.16 15.35
N SER A 35 6.84 0.45 14.34
CA SER A 35 7.60 0.06 13.15
C SER A 35 6.83 0.41 11.90
N TYR A 36 7.52 1.00 10.93
CA TYR A 36 6.96 1.46 9.67
C TYR A 36 7.76 0.85 8.52
N PHE A 37 7.06 0.24 7.59
CA PHE A 37 7.70 -0.48 6.48
C PHE A 37 7.22 0.05 5.14
N ASN A 38 8.14 0.14 4.21
CA ASN A 38 7.89 0.07 2.78
C ASN A 38 8.43 -1.28 2.25
N LYS A 39 8.27 -1.53 0.96
CA LYS A 39 8.73 -2.76 0.31
C LYS A 39 10.19 -3.09 0.62
N ASP A 40 11.09 -2.11 0.47
CA ASP A 40 12.52 -2.31 0.66
C ASP A 40 12.87 -2.58 2.13
N GLY A 41 12.24 -1.87 3.04
CA GLY A 41 12.40 -2.10 4.49
C GLY A 41 11.96 -3.51 4.90
N LEU A 42 10.81 -3.97 4.40
CA LEU A 42 10.31 -5.32 4.67
C LEU A 42 11.23 -6.39 4.04
N ALA A 43 11.70 -6.17 2.82
CA ALA A 43 12.64 -7.07 2.15
C ALA A 43 13.96 -7.18 2.92
N ASN A 44 14.50 -6.06 3.41
CA ASN A 44 15.74 -6.05 4.17
C ASN A 44 15.60 -6.76 5.53
N LEU A 45 14.47 -6.53 6.22
CA LEU A 45 14.16 -7.23 7.47
C LEU A 45 14.08 -8.74 7.23
N ALA A 46 13.36 -9.18 6.20
CA ALA A 46 13.24 -10.59 5.87
C ALA A 46 14.62 -11.23 5.60
N LYS A 47 15.43 -10.58 4.77
CA LYS A 47 16.79 -11.06 4.44
C LYS A 47 17.69 -11.17 5.67
N SER A 48 17.69 -10.17 6.55
CA SER A 48 18.48 -10.18 7.79
C SER A 48 18.00 -11.23 8.79
N SER A 49 16.73 -11.64 8.70
CA SER A 49 16.12 -12.69 9.52
C SER A 49 16.22 -14.10 8.90
N GLY A 50 17.01 -14.27 7.83
CA GLY A 50 17.24 -15.58 7.21
C GLY A 50 16.15 -16.03 6.23
N TRP A 51 15.38 -15.08 5.67
CA TRP A 51 14.36 -15.36 4.68
C TRP A 51 14.78 -14.88 3.29
N CYS A 52 14.41 -15.62 2.26
CA CYS A 52 14.53 -15.21 0.87
C CYS A 52 13.22 -14.62 0.38
N VAL A 53 13.31 -13.48 -0.30
CA VAL A 53 12.16 -12.83 -0.93
C VAL A 53 11.80 -13.59 -2.21
N ASN A 54 10.56 -14.06 -2.32
CA ASN A 54 10.05 -14.67 -3.55
C ASN A 54 9.33 -13.63 -4.40
N ASN A 55 8.37 -12.91 -3.80
CA ASN A 55 7.54 -11.94 -4.51
C ASN A 55 6.95 -10.92 -3.55
N PHE A 56 6.48 -9.81 -4.11
CA PHE A 56 5.65 -8.82 -3.45
C PHE A 56 4.44 -8.49 -4.31
N ILE A 57 3.30 -8.33 -3.67
CA ILE A 57 2.13 -7.69 -4.26
C ILE A 57 1.73 -6.49 -3.39
N SER A 58 1.08 -5.52 -3.99
CA SER A 58 0.38 -4.45 -3.28
C SER A 58 -1.12 -4.63 -3.38
N ASP A 59 -1.86 -3.87 -2.58
CA ASP A 59 -3.29 -3.72 -2.77
C ASP A 59 -3.63 -2.52 -3.67
N TYR A 60 -4.93 -2.22 -3.80
CA TYR A 60 -5.41 -1.05 -4.53
C TYR A 60 -4.86 0.25 -3.90
N PRO A 61 -4.30 1.16 -4.69
CA PRO A 61 -3.69 2.39 -4.20
C PRO A 61 -4.77 3.44 -3.84
N ILE A 62 -5.52 3.22 -2.77
CA ILE A 62 -6.60 4.12 -2.33
C ILE A 62 -6.12 5.54 -2.08
N ASP A 63 -4.85 5.72 -1.75
CA ASP A 63 -4.23 7.04 -1.55
C ASP A 63 -4.23 7.91 -2.82
N TRP A 64 -4.55 7.35 -4.00
CA TRP A 64 -4.79 8.14 -5.21
C TRP A 64 -5.98 9.10 -5.07
N ASP A 65 -6.93 8.81 -4.22
CA ASP A 65 -8.06 9.70 -3.94
C ASP A 65 -7.62 11.01 -3.28
N LEU A 66 -6.46 11.02 -2.64
CA LEU A 66 -5.91 12.19 -1.96
C LEU A 66 -5.40 13.28 -2.91
N PHE A 67 -5.19 12.96 -4.20
CA PHE A 67 -4.79 13.93 -5.22
C PHE A 67 -5.93 14.90 -5.63
N ASN A 68 -7.16 14.64 -5.23
CA ASN A 68 -8.32 15.48 -5.57
C ASN A 68 -9.01 15.94 -4.27
N GLN A 69 -9.20 17.25 -4.14
CA GLN A 69 -9.84 17.83 -2.94
C GLN A 69 -11.26 17.26 -2.67
N LYS A 70 -12.00 16.91 -3.71
CA LYS A 70 -13.36 16.34 -3.58
C LYS A 70 -13.38 14.88 -3.12
N THR A 71 -12.24 14.23 -3.10
CA THR A 71 -12.09 12.81 -2.69
C THR A 71 -11.03 12.61 -1.61
N ASN A 72 -10.41 13.71 -1.14
CA ASN A 72 -9.35 13.66 -0.12
C ASN A 72 -9.96 13.39 1.26
N TYR A 73 -10.03 12.11 1.61
CA TYR A 73 -10.60 11.63 2.87
C TYR A 73 -9.70 11.91 4.10
N ILE A 74 -8.48 12.40 3.92
CA ILE A 74 -7.62 12.84 5.03
C ILE A 74 -8.00 14.25 5.46
N LYS A 75 -8.35 15.12 4.51
CA LYS A 75 -8.86 16.48 4.81
C LYS A 75 -10.33 16.48 5.21
N ASP A 76 -11.11 15.55 4.69
CA ASP A 76 -12.51 15.35 5.04
C ASP A 76 -12.82 13.87 5.25
N TYR A 77 -12.86 13.45 6.50
CA TYR A 77 -13.14 12.06 6.88
C TYR A 77 -14.48 11.52 6.41
N SER A 78 -15.46 12.39 6.14
CA SER A 78 -16.76 11.95 5.63
C SER A 78 -16.67 11.29 4.25
N LEU A 79 -15.61 11.58 3.49
CA LEU A 79 -15.35 11.03 2.16
C LEU A 79 -14.77 9.60 2.21
N GLY A 80 -14.29 9.14 3.35
CA GLY A 80 -13.60 7.85 3.49
C GLY A 80 -14.47 6.66 3.11
N LYS A 81 -15.77 6.68 3.46
CA LYS A 81 -16.69 5.60 3.09
C LYS A 81 -16.85 5.49 1.57
N ASN A 82 -16.96 6.59 0.86
CA ASN A 82 -17.11 6.60 -0.59
C ASN A 82 -15.82 6.14 -1.30
N SER A 83 -14.66 6.53 -0.78
CA SER A 83 -13.36 6.06 -1.27
C SER A 83 -13.22 4.54 -1.10
N HIS A 84 -13.63 4.02 0.05
CA HIS A 84 -13.62 2.59 0.30
C HIS A 84 -14.57 1.81 -0.64
N LEU A 85 -15.80 2.27 -0.81
CA LEU A 85 -16.78 1.62 -1.70
C LEU A 85 -16.30 1.62 -3.15
N ARG A 86 -15.74 2.72 -3.64
CA ARG A 86 -15.14 2.81 -4.97
C ARG A 86 -13.97 1.83 -5.13
N ARG A 87 -13.10 1.72 -4.13
CA ARG A 87 -12.02 0.72 -4.13
C ARG A 87 -12.59 -0.68 -4.30
N VAL A 88 -13.57 -1.07 -3.48
CA VAL A 88 -14.19 -2.40 -3.53
C VAL A 88 -14.79 -2.67 -4.91
N GLU A 89 -15.50 -1.70 -5.50
CA GLU A 89 -16.09 -1.84 -6.83
C GLU A 89 -15.02 -2.06 -7.91
N ILE A 90 -13.95 -1.25 -7.89
CA ILE A 90 -12.85 -1.38 -8.86
C ILE A 90 -12.11 -2.72 -8.70
N GLU A 91 -11.80 -3.12 -7.47
CA GLU A 91 -11.14 -4.40 -7.21
C GLU A 91 -12.00 -5.58 -7.67
N ASN A 92 -13.30 -5.56 -7.41
CA ASN A 92 -14.24 -6.59 -7.91
C ASN A 92 -14.27 -6.63 -9.45
N LEU A 93 -14.28 -5.46 -10.10
CA LEU A 93 -14.22 -5.39 -11.56
C LEU A 93 -12.92 -6.00 -12.10
N ILE A 94 -11.77 -5.63 -11.55
CA ILE A 94 -10.47 -6.17 -11.97
C ILE A 94 -10.43 -7.70 -11.82
N HIS A 95 -10.89 -8.22 -10.69
CA HIS A 95 -10.91 -9.66 -10.43
C HIS A 95 -11.92 -10.39 -11.33
N SER A 96 -13.05 -9.77 -11.66
CA SER A 96 -14.05 -10.38 -12.58
C SER A 96 -13.51 -10.56 -13.99
N VAL A 97 -12.58 -9.70 -14.42
CA VAL A 97 -11.92 -9.83 -15.74
C VAL A 97 -10.97 -11.03 -15.75
N SER A 98 -10.07 -11.12 -14.79
CA SER A 98 -9.13 -12.24 -14.67
C SER A 98 -8.36 -12.15 -13.35
N PRO A 99 -8.53 -13.10 -12.41
CA PRO A 99 -7.73 -13.14 -11.18
C PRO A 99 -6.22 -13.19 -11.44
N LYS A 100 -5.80 -13.92 -12.49
CA LYS A 100 -4.38 -13.98 -12.88
C LYS A 100 -3.84 -12.63 -13.32
N LYS A 101 -4.59 -11.87 -14.11
CA LYS A 101 -4.18 -10.52 -14.55
C LYS A 101 -4.26 -9.52 -13.40
N ALA A 102 -5.21 -9.69 -12.47
CA ALA A 102 -5.27 -8.90 -11.25
C ALA A 102 -3.98 -9.05 -10.42
N ASN A 103 -3.46 -10.27 -10.25
CA ASN A 103 -2.18 -10.48 -9.56
C ASN A 103 -1.02 -9.76 -10.26
N LEU A 104 -0.93 -9.82 -11.59
CA LEU A 104 0.10 -9.09 -12.35
C LEU A 104 -0.01 -7.57 -12.15
N PHE A 105 -1.23 -7.05 -12.07
CA PHE A 105 -1.47 -5.64 -11.77
C PHE A 105 -0.96 -5.25 -10.37
N TYR A 106 -1.27 -6.05 -9.35
CA TYR A 106 -0.80 -5.81 -7.98
C TYR A 106 0.72 -6.00 -7.82
N GLU A 107 1.31 -6.93 -8.58
CA GLU A 107 2.78 -7.07 -8.65
C GLU A 107 3.42 -5.82 -9.28
N ALA A 108 2.86 -5.29 -10.36
CA ALA A 108 3.34 -4.07 -10.99
C ALA A 108 3.23 -2.84 -10.07
N LEU A 109 2.11 -2.69 -9.35
CA LEU A 109 1.95 -1.66 -8.33
C LEU A 109 3.02 -1.77 -7.24
N SER A 110 3.28 -2.96 -6.73
CA SER A 110 4.36 -3.21 -5.77
C SER A 110 5.73 -2.85 -6.34
N GLY A 111 5.99 -3.17 -7.61
CA GLY A 111 7.23 -2.81 -8.32
C GLY A 111 7.46 -1.31 -8.39
N LEU A 112 6.40 -0.52 -8.51
CA LEU A 112 6.41 0.94 -8.52
C LEU A 112 6.42 1.57 -7.12
N GLY A 113 6.31 0.78 -6.05
CA GLY A 113 6.19 1.28 -4.68
C GLY A 113 4.81 1.87 -4.36
N LEU A 114 3.79 1.50 -5.15
CA LEU A 114 2.40 1.93 -5.01
C LEU A 114 1.60 0.91 -4.20
N GLY A 115 0.38 1.30 -3.82
CA GLY A 115 -0.51 0.52 -2.96
C GLY A 115 -0.48 1.00 -1.52
N ARG A 116 -1.57 0.76 -0.80
CA ARG A 116 -1.70 1.18 0.60
C ARG A 116 -1.06 0.17 1.54
N ASN A 117 -1.16 -1.12 1.20
CA ASN A 117 -0.49 -2.21 1.89
C ASN A 117 0.44 -2.94 0.91
N ILE A 118 1.40 -3.65 1.47
CA ILE A 118 2.29 -4.57 0.76
C ILE A 118 2.24 -5.93 1.41
N THR A 119 2.19 -6.97 0.59
CA THR A 119 2.26 -8.37 1.02
C THR A 119 3.52 -9.00 0.42
N GLY A 120 4.42 -9.43 1.30
CA GLY A 120 5.63 -10.15 0.92
C GLY A 120 5.48 -11.66 1.08
N PHE A 121 5.99 -12.39 0.12
CA PHE A 121 6.06 -13.86 0.12
C PHE A 121 7.50 -14.30 0.25
N PHE A 122 7.78 -15.13 1.24
CA PHE A 122 9.13 -15.49 1.62
C PHE A 122 9.29 -17.00 1.79
N THR A 123 10.47 -17.53 1.43
CA THR A 123 10.91 -18.88 1.76
C THR A 123 12.06 -18.83 2.74
N LYS A 124 12.17 -19.84 3.63
CA LYS A 124 13.28 -19.91 4.56
C LYS A 124 14.58 -20.17 3.78
N ARG A 125 15.62 -19.47 4.14
CA ARG A 125 16.96 -19.74 3.60
C ARG A 125 17.45 -21.09 4.16
N ILE A 126 17.81 -22.00 3.27
CA ILE A 126 18.37 -23.30 3.63
C ILE A 126 19.86 -23.14 3.92
#